data_c5684b5ef9e7c038c8578709019de1d9
#
_entry.id   c5684b5ef9e7c038c8578709019de1d9
#
_cell.length_a   1.000
_cell.length_b   1.000
_cell.length_c   1.000
_cell.angle_alpha   90.00
_cell.angle_beta   90.00
_cell.angle_gamma   90.00
#
_symmetry.space_group_name_H-M   'P 1'
#
loop_
_entity.id
_entity.type
_entity.pdbx_description
1 polymer ?
#
loop_
_entity_poly.entity_id
_entity_poly.type
_entity_poly.pdbx_seq_one_letter_code
_entity_poly.pdbx_strand_id
1 'polypeptide(L)'
;MTELPPLREAYKRDKAAVLQTLAESKASTRGLQRTLKHLAALADGLLMALWRQAGFAPELCLVAVGGFGRGELFPASDVDVLLLLPAGQSPETSSELQSQLERFIGSCWDTGLEIGSSVRNLDECLAESAKDITVQTSLLESRLITGNAALFADFQKQYTAAMDPQAFFVAKSLEMRQRHTKFEDTPYALEPNCKESPGGLRDLQIILWVARAAGLGSSWDDLARKGLATPLEIRQIKRNEALLGLIRARLHLQARRREDRLVFDLQTGVAESFGYSADVLPDGRLALRASEKLMRQYYWAAKAVTQLNQILLLNIEDRLKSDRGETLGSFRPLNERFFEKAGLIEVASDDLYEKHPHAILETFLLYQATPGVTGLSARTLRALYNVRAIMNGRFRADPVNRQTFMQILQQPFGITHAMRLMNQTSVLGRYLWVFRRIVGQMQHDLFHAYTVDQHILMVLRNVRRFFMAEHAHEYPFCSQLAAGWDKPWILYAAALFHDIAKGRGGDHSQLGKAEVRTFARQHQLGKADAQLIEFLVGEHLTMSHVAQKEDLGDPDVIGRFAQRVGNERNLTALYLLTVADIRGTSP
;
A
#
# COMPACT_ATOMS: atom_id res chain seq x y z
N MET A 1 -7.97 15.86 46.48
CA MET A 1 -6.95 16.40 45.53
C MET A 1 -5.53 15.88 45.77
N THR A 2 -5.33 14.90 46.68
CA THR A 2 -3.99 14.48 47.16
C THR A 2 -3.36 13.28 46.42
N GLU A 3 -4.02 12.65 45.43
CA GLU A 3 -3.52 11.41 44.81
C GLU A 3 -3.15 11.52 43.32
N LEU A 4 -3.31 12.68 42.66
CA LEU A 4 -2.93 12.85 41.24
C LEU A 4 -1.41 12.76 41.00
N PRO A 5 -0.53 13.40 41.80
CA PRO A 5 0.90 13.29 41.61
C PRO A 5 1.43 11.84 41.66
N PRO A 6 1.06 10.99 42.60
CA PRO A 6 1.48 9.59 42.64
C PRO A 6 1.01 8.77 41.42
N LEU A 7 -0.23 8.97 40.95
CA LEU A 7 -0.75 8.31 39.75
C LEU A 7 0.03 8.70 38.48
N ARG A 8 0.31 10.01 38.33
CA ARG A 8 1.10 10.56 37.24
C ARG A 8 2.49 9.95 37.19
N GLU A 9 3.20 9.94 38.32
CA GLU A 9 4.56 9.41 38.40
C GLU A 9 4.60 7.91 38.14
N ALA A 10 3.67 7.14 38.68
CA ALA A 10 3.54 5.71 38.41
C ALA A 10 3.30 5.44 36.92
N TYR A 11 2.32 6.10 36.31
CA TYR A 11 2.00 5.93 34.90
C TYR A 11 3.20 6.28 34.00
N LYS A 12 3.85 7.43 34.25
CA LYS A 12 5.03 7.86 33.47
C LYS A 12 6.19 6.87 33.57
N ARG A 13 6.50 6.40 34.78
CA ARG A 13 7.56 5.42 35.02
C ARG A 13 7.27 4.12 34.29
N ASP A 14 6.05 3.59 34.42
CA ASP A 14 5.68 2.29 33.87
C ASP A 14 5.57 2.36 32.34
N LYS A 15 5.04 3.46 31.79
CA LYS A 15 5.06 3.74 30.36
C LYS A 15 6.49 3.82 29.83
N ALA A 16 7.38 4.55 30.51
CA ALA A 16 8.78 4.68 30.12
C ALA A 16 9.51 3.32 30.07
N ALA A 17 9.28 2.44 31.07
CA ALA A 17 9.86 1.10 31.08
C ALA A 17 9.40 0.24 29.89
N VAL A 18 8.11 0.31 29.54
CA VAL A 18 7.57 -0.39 28.36
C VAL A 18 8.18 0.17 27.06
N LEU A 19 8.31 1.48 26.92
CA LEU A 19 8.90 2.12 25.75
C LEU A 19 10.40 1.81 25.62
N GLN A 20 11.13 1.76 26.73
CA GLN A 20 12.53 1.33 26.74
C GLN A 20 12.68 -0.11 26.25
N THR A 21 11.84 -1.02 26.76
CA THR A 21 11.82 -2.41 26.29
C THR A 21 11.58 -2.51 24.79
N LEU A 22 10.67 -1.67 24.24
CA LEU A 22 10.42 -1.61 22.81
C LEU A 22 11.62 -1.08 22.03
N ALA A 23 12.31 -0.06 22.54
CA ALA A 23 13.49 0.52 21.90
C ALA A 23 14.67 -0.47 21.83
N GLU A 24 14.88 -1.24 22.90
CA GLU A 24 15.98 -2.20 23.03
C GLU A 24 15.69 -3.55 22.36
N SER A 25 14.39 -3.88 22.16
CA SER A 25 13.99 -5.17 21.60
C SER A 25 14.43 -5.32 20.14
N LYS A 26 14.95 -6.49 19.79
CA LYS A 26 15.04 -6.86 18.37
C LYS A 26 13.63 -6.90 17.77
N ALA A 27 13.49 -6.39 16.55
CA ALA A 27 12.24 -6.28 15.81
C ALA A 27 11.49 -7.63 15.76
N SER A 28 10.54 -7.83 16.66
CA SER A 28 9.73 -9.03 16.74
C SER A 28 8.25 -8.67 16.73
N THR A 29 7.51 -9.33 15.87
CA THR A 29 6.08 -9.14 15.68
C THR A 29 5.27 -9.48 16.94
N ARG A 30 5.64 -10.53 17.67
CA ARG A 30 5.00 -10.90 18.94
C ARG A 30 5.31 -9.90 20.06
N GLY A 31 6.52 -9.35 20.04
CA GLY A 31 6.93 -8.32 20.98
C GLY A 31 6.07 -7.06 20.86
N LEU A 32 5.83 -6.59 19.63
CA LEU A 32 5.04 -5.41 19.38
C LEU A 32 3.60 -5.55 19.94
N GLN A 33 2.88 -6.62 19.61
CA GLN A 33 1.50 -6.81 20.10
C GLN A 33 1.42 -6.82 21.63
N ARG A 34 2.39 -7.46 22.30
CA ARG A 34 2.46 -7.43 23.77
C ARG A 34 2.68 -6.00 24.29
N THR A 35 3.57 -5.26 23.66
CA THR A 35 3.86 -3.87 24.02
C THR A 35 2.62 -2.98 23.86
N LEU A 36 1.92 -3.06 22.71
CA LEU A 36 0.72 -2.26 22.47
C LEU A 36 -0.40 -2.59 23.45
N LYS A 37 -0.59 -3.86 23.76
CA LYS A 37 -1.57 -4.29 24.79
C LYS A 37 -1.17 -3.84 26.21
N HIS A 38 0.12 -3.87 26.52
CA HIS A 38 0.62 -3.42 27.82
C HIS A 38 0.42 -1.90 27.97
N LEU A 39 0.73 -1.10 26.93
CA LEU A 39 0.46 0.34 26.95
C LEU A 39 -1.04 0.63 27.11
N ALA A 40 -1.91 -0.12 26.43
CA ALA A 40 -3.36 0.01 26.60
C ALA A 40 -3.81 -0.36 28.01
N ALA A 41 -3.27 -1.43 28.61
CA ALA A 41 -3.59 -1.83 29.97
C ALA A 41 -3.13 -0.80 31.02
N LEU A 42 -1.98 -0.14 30.81
CA LEU A 42 -1.54 0.95 31.68
C LEU A 42 -2.50 2.15 31.62
N ALA A 43 -2.97 2.49 30.41
CA ALA A 43 -3.97 3.55 30.23
C ALA A 43 -5.31 3.16 30.86
N ASP A 44 -5.78 1.91 30.69
CA ASP A 44 -6.99 1.40 31.35
C ASP A 44 -6.90 1.52 32.88
N GLY A 45 -5.76 1.11 33.46
CA GLY A 45 -5.53 1.19 34.90
C GLY A 45 -5.60 2.62 35.45
N LEU A 46 -4.99 3.56 34.73
CA LEU A 46 -5.06 4.98 35.08
C LEU A 46 -6.48 5.54 34.94
N LEU A 47 -7.15 5.26 33.83
CA LEU A 47 -8.54 5.70 33.63
C LEU A 47 -9.51 5.15 34.71
N MET A 48 -9.37 3.88 35.10
CA MET A 48 -10.17 3.30 36.19
C MET A 48 -9.90 3.96 37.55
N ALA A 49 -8.65 4.36 37.80
CA ALA A 49 -8.32 5.10 39.03
C ALA A 49 -8.96 6.50 39.04
N LEU A 50 -8.82 7.23 37.93
CA LEU A 50 -9.41 8.57 37.78
C LEU A 50 -10.95 8.54 37.79
N TRP A 51 -11.56 7.51 37.19
CA TRP A 51 -13.01 7.30 37.22
C TRP A 51 -13.53 7.16 38.65
N ARG A 52 -12.86 6.35 39.48
CA ARG A 52 -13.19 6.19 40.88
C ARG A 52 -13.08 7.51 41.70
N GLN A 53 -12.03 8.30 41.38
CA GLN A 53 -11.84 9.61 42.05
C GLN A 53 -12.91 10.64 41.63
N ALA A 54 -13.39 10.57 40.39
CA ALA A 54 -14.43 11.47 39.90
C ALA A 54 -15.79 11.22 40.56
N GLY A 55 -16.00 9.99 41.07
CA GLY A 55 -17.22 9.64 41.79
C GLY A 55 -18.46 9.61 40.91
N PHE A 56 -18.32 9.16 39.67
CA PHE A 56 -19.47 9.03 38.76
C PHE A 56 -20.55 8.08 39.30
N ALA A 57 -21.79 8.40 38.97
CA ALA A 57 -22.93 7.56 39.31
C ALA A 57 -22.79 6.15 38.69
N PRO A 58 -23.27 5.09 39.40
CA PRO A 58 -23.08 3.69 38.97
C PRO A 58 -23.81 3.32 37.67
N GLU A 59 -24.72 4.18 37.21
CA GLU A 59 -25.49 4.00 35.96
C GLU A 59 -24.64 4.31 34.72
N LEU A 60 -23.54 5.05 34.84
CA LEU A 60 -22.69 5.45 33.74
C LEU A 60 -21.62 4.39 33.46
N CYS A 61 -21.05 4.41 32.25
CA CYS A 61 -19.84 3.63 31.97
C CYS A 61 -18.85 4.37 31.08
N LEU A 62 -17.59 4.01 31.25
CA LEU A 62 -16.47 4.46 30.44
C LEU A 62 -16.11 3.38 29.44
N VAL A 63 -16.07 3.74 28.15
CA VAL A 63 -15.89 2.84 27.03
C VAL A 63 -14.67 3.31 26.22
N ALA A 64 -13.73 2.42 25.96
CA ALA A 64 -12.68 2.64 24.98
C ALA A 64 -13.26 2.49 23.57
N VAL A 65 -12.88 3.39 22.66
CA VAL A 65 -13.38 3.38 21.28
C VAL A 65 -12.22 3.48 20.28
N GLY A 66 -12.51 3.21 19.00
CA GLY A 66 -11.51 3.29 17.95
C GLY A 66 -10.29 2.41 18.20
N GLY A 67 -9.08 2.93 17.96
CA GLY A 67 -7.83 2.20 18.16
C GLY A 67 -7.61 1.68 19.58
N PHE A 68 -7.97 2.49 20.56
CA PHE A 68 -7.90 2.11 21.97
C PHE A 68 -8.93 1.04 22.33
N GLY A 69 -10.09 1.06 21.67
CA GLY A 69 -11.13 0.02 21.81
C GLY A 69 -10.65 -1.38 21.42
N ARG A 70 -9.72 -1.50 20.46
CA ARG A 70 -9.08 -2.79 20.12
C ARG A 70 -8.13 -3.31 21.20
N GLY A 71 -7.86 -2.54 22.26
CA GLY A 71 -6.87 -2.87 23.28
C GLY A 71 -5.43 -2.70 22.77
N GLU A 72 -5.22 -1.79 21.83
CA GLU A 72 -3.91 -1.46 21.25
C GLU A 72 -3.64 0.04 21.39
N LEU A 73 -2.48 0.39 21.95
CA LEU A 73 -2.07 1.77 22.08
C LEU A 73 -0.62 1.92 21.57
N PHE A 74 -0.44 2.72 20.53
CA PHE A 74 0.91 3.06 20.06
C PHE A 74 1.57 4.10 20.99
N PRO A 75 2.91 4.21 21.00
CA PRO A 75 3.65 5.01 21.99
C PRO A 75 3.18 6.45 22.17
N ALA A 76 2.76 7.11 21.08
CA ALA A 76 2.28 8.49 21.09
C ALA A 76 0.88 8.63 20.45
N SER A 77 0.02 7.61 20.60
CA SER A 77 -1.38 7.69 20.16
C SER A 77 -2.27 8.24 21.27
N ASP A 78 -3.31 8.94 20.85
CA ASP A 78 -4.38 9.42 21.71
C ASP A 78 -5.16 8.23 22.30
N VAL A 79 -5.77 8.46 23.45
CA VAL A 79 -6.66 7.51 24.14
C VAL A 79 -8.10 7.96 23.93
N ASP A 80 -8.79 7.31 23.00
CA ASP A 80 -10.16 7.66 22.65
C ASP A 80 -11.16 6.96 23.57
N VAL A 81 -12.00 7.73 24.24
CA VAL A 81 -13.02 7.21 25.16
C VAL A 81 -14.41 7.82 24.90
N LEU A 82 -15.41 7.02 25.19
CA LEU A 82 -16.81 7.42 25.25
C LEU A 82 -17.29 7.27 26.71
N LEU A 83 -17.81 8.34 27.29
CA LEU A 83 -18.61 8.28 28.49
C LEU A 83 -20.06 8.03 28.05
N LEU A 84 -20.51 6.83 28.28
CA LEU A 84 -21.87 6.42 27.91
C LEU A 84 -22.83 6.68 29.04
N LEU A 85 -23.88 7.42 28.72
CA LEU A 85 -24.93 7.84 29.63
C LEU A 85 -26.21 6.99 29.43
N PRO A 86 -27.04 6.80 30.47
CA PRO A 86 -28.38 6.26 30.32
C PRO A 86 -29.25 7.11 29.38
N ALA A 87 -30.32 6.51 28.86
CA ALA A 87 -31.29 7.20 28.01
C ALA A 87 -31.87 8.43 28.72
N GLY A 88 -32.03 9.53 28.00
CA GLY A 88 -32.59 10.79 28.49
C GLY A 88 -31.64 11.61 29.38
N GLN A 89 -30.45 11.14 29.68
CA GLN A 89 -29.43 11.96 30.36
C GLN A 89 -28.55 12.69 29.35
N SER A 90 -28.18 13.93 29.67
CA SER A 90 -27.25 14.77 28.92
C SER A 90 -26.41 15.58 29.90
N PRO A 91 -25.14 15.93 29.58
CA PRO A 91 -24.33 16.84 30.39
C PRO A 91 -25.01 18.18 30.65
N GLU A 92 -25.84 18.65 29.73
CA GLU A 92 -26.54 19.92 29.78
C GLU A 92 -27.67 19.90 30.82
N THR A 93 -28.17 18.73 31.22
CA THR A 93 -29.30 18.58 32.18
C THR A 93 -28.85 18.50 33.62
N SER A 94 -27.54 18.36 33.90
CA SER A 94 -26.98 18.21 35.24
C SER A 94 -25.66 18.95 35.40
N SER A 95 -25.68 20.06 36.14
CA SER A 95 -24.46 20.83 36.46
C SER A 95 -23.44 20.03 37.28
N GLU A 96 -23.90 19.06 38.07
CA GLU A 96 -23.05 18.16 38.82
C GLU A 96 -22.30 17.20 37.87
N LEU A 97 -23.01 16.58 36.95
CA LEU A 97 -22.42 15.70 35.93
C LEU A 97 -21.39 16.48 35.06
N GLN A 98 -21.74 17.69 34.64
CA GLN A 98 -20.82 18.54 33.87
C GLN A 98 -19.54 18.82 34.67
N SER A 99 -19.65 19.20 35.94
CA SER A 99 -18.48 19.45 36.80
C SER A 99 -17.64 18.19 37.05
N GLN A 100 -18.28 17.01 37.15
CA GLN A 100 -17.56 15.73 37.26
C GLN A 100 -16.79 15.38 35.96
N LEU A 101 -17.40 15.60 34.80
CA LEU A 101 -16.79 15.38 33.49
C LEU A 101 -15.58 16.28 33.29
N GLU A 102 -15.71 17.58 33.54
CA GLU A 102 -14.62 18.56 33.45
C GLU A 102 -13.44 18.20 34.35
N ARG A 103 -13.72 17.81 35.60
CA ARG A 103 -12.68 17.35 36.54
C ARG A 103 -12.01 16.05 36.06
N PHE A 104 -12.77 15.09 35.58
CA PHE A 104 -12.23 13.82 35.07
C PHE A 104 -11.33 14.04 33.86
N ILE A 105 -11.80 14.80 32.87
CA ILE A 105 -11.03 15.11 31.65
C ILE A 105 -9.76 15.91 32.00
N GLY A 106 -9.89 16.93 32.87
CA GLY A 106 -8.75 17.69 33.37
C GLY A 106 -7.72 16.80 34.09
N SER A 107 -8.19 15.88 34.95
CA SER A 107 -7.29 14.93 35.63
C SER A 107 -6.57 13.98 34.65
N CYS A 108 -7.19 13.58 33.55
CA CYS A 108 -6.53 12.81 32.50
C CYS A 108 -5.36 13.59 31.87
N TRP A 109 -5.60 14.86 31.51
CA TRP A 109 -4.53 15.73 30.97
C TRP A 109 -3.42 15.99 31.99
N ASP A 110 -3.78 16.26 33.24
CA ASP A 110 -2.81 16.52 34.32
C ASP A 110 -1.91 15.32 34.62
N THR A 111 -2.42 14.10 34.42
CA THR A 111 -1.65 12.87 34.56
C THR A 111 -0.81 12.54 33.32
N GLY A 112 -0.95 13.31 32.23
CA GLY A 112 -0.20 13.14 30.99
C GLY A 112 -0.83 12.12 30.04
N LEU A 113 -2.12 11.86 30.16
CA LEU A 113 -2.89 11.03 29.23
C LEU A 113 -3.58 11.94 28.21
N GLU A 114 -3.12 11.88 26.96
CA GLU A 114 -3.77 12.60 25.86
C GLU A 114 -5.07 11.87 25.51
N ILE A 115 -6.19 12.44 25.93
CA ILE A 115 -7.51 11.81 25.81
C ILE A 115 -8.37 12.52 24.75
N GLY A 116 -8.91 11.74 23.81
CA GLY A 116 -10.04 12.13 22.98
C GLY A 116 -11.32 11.64 23.63
N SER A 117 -12.19 12.55 24.09
CA SER A 117 -13.40 12.19 24.82
C SER A 117 -14.67 12.59 24.09
N SER A 118 -15.68 11.74 24.16
CA SER A 118 -17.06 12.06 23.80
C SER A 118 -18.00 11.63 24.94
N VAL A 119 -19.07 12.36 25.12
CA VAL A 119 -20.11 12.08 26.13
C VAL A 119 -21.42 11.97 25.37
N ARG A 120 -22.06 10.81 25.41
CA ARG A 120 -23.31 10.54 24.69
C ARG A 120 -24.18 9.52 25.42
N ASN A 121 -25.47 9.65 25.28
CA ASN A 121 -26.39 8.56 25.56
C ASN A 121 -26.53 7.63 24.35
N LEU A 122 -27.30 6.55 24.48
CA LEU A 122 -27.45 5.54 23.42
C LEU A 122 -28.07 6.12 22.16
N ASP A 123 -29.12 6.94 22.26
CA ASP A 123 -29.82 7.52 21.13
C ASP A 123 -28.89 8.45 20.32
N GLU A 124 -28.09 9.25 21.03
CA GLU A 124 -27.06 10.10 20.42
C GLU A 124 -25.97 9.29 19.71
N CYS A 125 -25.53 8.16 20.30
CA CYS A 125 -24.57 7.27 19.65
C CYS A 125 -25.11 6.72 18.33
N LEU A 126 -26.37 6.27 18.29
CA LEU A 126 -27.02 5.76 17.10
C LEU A 126 -27.23 6.86 16.05
N ALA A 127 -27.71 8.03 16.47
CA ALA A 127 -27.95 9.17 15.57
C ALA A 127 -26.67 9.68 14.92
N GLU A 128 -25.58 9.81 15.69
CA GLU A 128 -24.30 10.29 15.16
C GLU A 128 -23.61 9.22 14.29
N SER A 129 -23.73 7.94 14.65
CA SER A 129 -23.20 6.85 13.82
C SER A 129 -23.89 6.76 12.46
N ALA A 130 -25.18 7.13 12.37
CA ALA A 130 -25.90 7.15 11.10
C ALA A 130 -25.47 8.30 10.17
N LYS A 131 -24.86 9.37 10.71
CA LYS A 131 -24.44 10.55 9.95
C LYS A 131 -22.97 10.49 9.54
N ASP A 132 -22.10 9.88 10.37
CA ASP A 132 -20.64 9.90 10.21
C ASP A 132 -20.07 8.49 10.30
N ILE A 133 -19.51 8.02 9.18
CA ILE A 133 -18.86 6.72 9.06
C ILE A 133 -17.64 6.58 10.00
N THR A 134 -17.00 7.68 10.38
CA THR A 134 -15.86 7.68 11.30
C THR A 134 -16.35 7.40 12.73
N VAL A 135 -17.44 8.04 13.15
CA VAL A 135 -18.10 7.77 14.43
C VAL A 135 -18.60 6.34 14.46
N GLN A 136 -19.27 5.90 13.39
CA GLN A 136 -19.76 4.52 13.27
C GLN A 136 -18.60 3.52 13.42
N THR A 137 -17.48 3.74 12.73
CA THR A 137 -16.29 2.87 12.83
C THR A 137 -15.70 2.88 14.25
N SER A 138 -15.62 4.04 14.89
CA SER A 138 -15.08 4.17 16.25
C SER A 138 -15.93 3.39 17.26
N LEU A 139 -17.26 3.48 17.17
CA LEU A 139 -18.20 2.74 18.01
C LEU A 139 -18.19 1.22 17.74
N LEU A 140 -17.94 0.81 16.51
CA LEU A 140 -17.76 -0.61 16.14
C LEU A 140 -16.65 -1.28 16.96
N GLU A 141 -15.61 -0.54 17.30
CA GLU A 141 -14.44 -1.02 18.06
C GLU A 141 -14.57 -0.77 19.57
N SER A 142 -15.78 -0.57 20.08
CA SER A 142 -16.02 -0.29 21.49
C SER A 142 -15.67 -1.43 22.43
N ARG A 143 -15.11 -1.08 23.61
CA ARG A 143 -14.75 -1.98 24.71
C ARG A 143 -15.00 -1.31 26.06
N LEU A 144 -15.70 -1.98 26.96
CA LEU A 144 -15.91 -1.49 28.30
C LEU A 144 -14.58 -1.39 29.08
N ILE A 145 -14.30 -0.24 29.68
CA ILE A 145 -13.20 -0.03 30.62
C ILE A 145 -13.71 -0.23 32.06
N THR A 146 -14.77 0.51 32.46
CA THR A 146 -15.32 0.46 33.80
C THR A 146 -16.75 1.03 33.82
N GLY A 147 -17.50 0.81 34.88
CA GLY A 147 -18.87 1.30 35.08
C GLY A 147 -19.93 0.27 34.73
N ASN A 148 -21.09 0.72 34.27
CA ASN A 148 -22.30 -0.10 34.09
C ASN A 148 -22.17 -1.07 32.89
N ALA A 149 -21.95 -2.35 33.19
CA ALA A 149 -21.84 -3.38 32.19
C ALA A 149 -23.16 -3.68 31.45
N ALA A 150 -24.31 -3.49 32.12
CA ALA A 150 -25.63 -3.71 31.51
C ALA A 150 -25.93 -2.62 30.47
N LEU A 151 -25.63 -1.36 30.78
CA LEU A 151 -25.75 -0.24 29.84
C LEU A 151 -24.87 -0.47 28.59
N PHE A 152 -23.64 -0.91 28.80
CA PHE A 152 -22.73 -1.20 27.68
C PHE A 152 -23.24 -2.39 26.83
N ALA A 153 -23.77 -3.43 27.45
CA ALA A 153 -24.33 -4.58 26.72
C ALA A 153 -25.56 -4.18 25.90
N ASP A 154 -26.43 -3.32 26.45
CA ASP A 154 -27.57 -2.80 25.71
C ASP A 154 -27.13 -1.92 24.51
N PHE A 155 -26.17 -1.04 24.74
CA PHE A 155 -25.55 -0.27 23.67
C PHE A 155 -25.02 -1.18 22.54
N GLN A 156 -24.23 -2.21 22.86
CA GLN A 156 -23.70 -3.12 21.85
C GLN A 156 -24.79 -3.85 21.06
N LYS A 157 -25.85 -4.27 21.76
CA LYS A 157 -26.99 -4.95 21.13
C LYS A 157 -27.72 -4.04 20.15
N GLN A 158 -28.10 -2.82 20.59
CA GLN A 158 -28.82 -1.88 19.73
C GLN A 158 -27.95 -1.35 18.57
N TYR A 159 -26.70 -1.06 18.85
CA TYR A 159 -25.74 -0.64 17.82
C TYR A 159 -25.57 -1.73 16.74
N THR A 160 -25.42 -3.00 17.13
CA THR A 160 -25.32 -4.12 16.19
C THR A 160 -26.61 -4.30 15.37
N ALA A 161 -27.77 -4.14 16.00
CA ALA A 161 -29.06 -4.24 15.31
C ALA A 161 -29.30 -3.10 14.30
N ALA A 162 -28.75 -1.92 14.54
CA ALA A 162 -28.84 -0.76 13.65
C ALA A 162 -27.82 -0.79 12.49
N MET A 163 -26.85 -1.70 12.52
CA MET A 163 -25.80 -1.79 11.51
C MET A 163 -26.35 -2.35 10.19
N ASP A 164 -26.24 -1.58 9.11
CA ASP A 164 -26.37 -2.09 7.72
C ASP A 164 -24.99 -2.45 7.17
N PRO A 165 -24.65 -3.74 7.04
CA PRO A 165 -23.33 -4.17 6.58
C PRO A 165 -22.98 -3.70 5.17
N GLN A 166 -23.97 -3.64 4.26
CA GLN A 166 -23.75 -3.22 2.88
C GLN A 166 -23.50 -1.71 2.79
N ALA A 167 -24.33 -0.91 3.46
CA ALA A 167 -24.14 0.54 3.51
C ALA A 167 -22.79 0.88 4.14
N PHE A 168 -22.41 0.17 5.21
CA PHE A 168 -21.11 0.33 5.86
C PHE A 168 -19.95 -0.04 4.92
N PHE A 169 -20.05 -1.16 4.19
CA PHE A 169 -19.05 -1.59 3.20
C PHE A 169 -18.85 -0.53 2.12
N VAL A 170 -19.95 -0.01 1.55
CA VAL A 170 -19.90 1.01 0.49
C VAL A 170 -19.27 2.30 1.01
N ALA A 171 -19.69 2.78 2.18
CA ALA A 171 -19.16 4.00 2.80
C ALA A 171 -17.66 3.86 3.13
N LYS A 172 -17.23 2.73 3.69
CA LYS A 172 -15.80 2.47 4.00
C LYS A 172 -14.95 2.32 2.74
N SER A 173 -15.49 1.72 1.68
CA SER A 173 -14.82 1.62 0.39
C SER A 173 -14.64 2.99 -0.26
N LEU A 174 -15.63 3.87 -0.15
CA LEU A 174 -15.54 5.25 -0.63
C LEU A 174 -14.51 6.06 0.16
N GLU A 175 -14.55 6.01 1.49
CA GLU A 175 -13.57 6.65 2.37
C GLU A 175 -12.15 6.18 2.05
N MET A 176 -11.95 4.87 1.84
CA MET A 176 -10.66 4.30 1.46
C MET A 176 -10.15 4.90 0.13
N ARG A 177 -11.00 4.98 -0.90
CA ARG A 177 -10.63 5.57 -2.19
C ARG A 177 -10.25 7.04 -2.06
N GLN A 178 -11.05 7.84 -1.35
CA GLN A 178 -10.76 9.25 -1.09
C GLN A 178 -9.43 9.44 -0.34
N ARG A 179 -9.18 8.58 0.65
CA ARG A 179 -7.93 8.56 1.37
C ARG A 179 -6.75 8.18 0.47
N HIS A 180 -6.89 7.15 -0.37
CA HIS A 180 -5.85 6.74 -1.31
C HIS A 180 -5.51 7.88 -2.29
N THR A 181 -6.53 8.57 -2.85
CA THR A 181 -6.32 9.73 -3.74
C THR A 181 -5.53 10.85 -3.04
N LYS A 182 -5.81 11.11 -1.76
CA LYS A 182 -5.02 12.09 -0.96
C LYS A 182 -3.54 11.72 -0.85
N PHE A 183 -3.21 10.44 -0.97
CA PHE A 183 -1.85 9.90 -0.96
C PHE A 183 -1.41 9.41 -2.35
N GLU A 184 -1.87 10.10 -3.43
CA GLU A 184 -1.44 9.89 -4.82
C GLU A 184 -1.71 8.48 -5.36
N ASP A 185 -2.63 7.73 -4.76
CA ASP A 185 -2.99 6.36 -5.13
C ASP A 185 -1.79 5.39 -5.23
N THR A 186 -0.70 5.69 -4.54
CA THR A 186 0.53 4.90 -4.60
C THR A 186 1.03 4.47 -3.21
N PRO A 187 1.44 3.20 -3.03
CA PRO A 187 2.16 2.77 -1.85
C PRO A 187 3.65 3.16 -1.86
N TYR A 188 4.13 3.79 -2.94
CA TYR A 188 5.55 4.01 -3.21
C TYR A 188 5.99 5.47 -3.06
N ALA A 189 5.23 6.29 -2.36
CA ALA A 189 5.65 7.63 -2.00
C ALA A 189 6.98 7.60 -1.22
N LEU A 190 7.87 8.58 -1.44
CA LEU A 190 9.19 8.60 -0.79
C LEU A 190 9.09 8.85 0.72
N GLU A 191 8.06 9.56 1.16
CA GLU A 191 7.74 9.82 2.57
C GLU A 191 6.34 9.30 2.89
N PRO A 192 6.11 7.97 2.90
CA PRO A 192 4.79 7.41 3.07
C PRO A 192 4.29 7.55 4.51
N ASN A 193 2.97 7.64 4.66
CA ASN A 193 2.32 7.51 5.96
C ASN A 193 2.06 6.02 6.25
N CYS A 194 2.71 5.46 7.28
CA CYS A 194 2.64 4.03 7.64
C CYS A 194 1.22 3.56 7.96
N LYS A 195 0.35 4.47 8.37
CA LYS A 195 -1.03 4.20 8.75
C LYS A 195 -1.99 4.43 7.59
N GLU A 196 -1.93 5.60 6.94
CA GLU A 196 -2.97 6.09 6.05
C GLU A 196 -2.66 5.93 4.55
N SER A 197 -1.39 5.83 4.12
CA SER A 197 -1.05 5.62 2.70
C SER A 197 -1.59 4.29 2.18
N PRO A 198 -1.81 4.15 0.84
CA PRO A 198 -2.16 2.86 0.25
C PRO A 198 -1.20 1.75 0.69
N GLY A 199 -1.76 0.62 1.12
CA GLY A 199 -0.98 -0.48 1.70
C GLY A 199 -0.51 -0.26 3.14
N GLY A 200 -0.96 0.80 3.82
CA GLY A 200 -0.71 1.06 5.24
C GLY A 200 -1.61 0.27 6.18
N LEU A 201 -1.43 0.49 7.48
CA LEU A 201 -2.20 -0.23 8.53
C LEU A 201 -3.71 -0.03 8.42
N ARG A 202 -4.16 1.14 7.94
CA ARG A 202 -5.58 1.45 7.78
C ARG A 202 -6.28 0.52 6.77
N ASP A 203 -5.58 0.11 5.71
CA ASP A 203 -6.13 -0.82 4.72
C ASP A 203 -6.43 -2.20 5.33
N LEU A 204 -5.59 -2.66 6.27
CA LEU A 204 -5.84 -3.88 7.03
C LEU A 204 -7.00 -3.72 8.01
N GLN A 205 -7.07 -2.57 8.68
CA GLN A 205 -8.16 -2.28 9.63
C GLN A 205 -9.52 -2.26 8.93
N ILE A 206 -9.61 -1.70 7.72
CA ILE A 206 -10.85 -1.66 6.94
C ILE A 206 -11.39 -3.06 6.68
N ILE A 207 -10.54 -4.03 6.35
CA ILE A 207 -10.96 -5.43 6.14
C ILE A 207 -11.65 -5.97 7.40
N LEU A 208 -11.03 -5.78 8.58
CA LEU A 208 -11.58 -6.25 9.85
C LEU A 208 -12.88 -5.51 10.23
N TRP A 209 -12.98 -4.22 9.94
CA TRP A 209 -14.18 -3.45 10.22
C TRP A 209 -15.38 -3.90 9.38
N VAL A 210 -15.18 -4.04 8.06
CA VAL A 210 -16.27 -4.50 7.18
C VAL A 210 -16.64 -5.96 7.47
N ALA A 211 -15.68 -6.82 7.82
CA ALA A 211 -15.93 -8.18 8.24
C ALA A 211 -16.73 -8.23 9.55
N ARG A 212 -16.39 -7.40 10.53
CA ARG A 212 -17.11 -7.30 11.82
C ARG A 212 -18.53 -6.78 11.62
N ALA A 213 -18.70 -5.71 10.83
CA ALA A 213 -20.02 -5.16 10.52
C ALA A 213 -20.93 -6.18 9.82
N ALA A 214 -20.35 -7.04 8.98
CA ALA A 214 -21.05 -8.11 8.28
C ALA A 214 -21.27 -9.39 9.13
N GLY A 215 -20.87 -9.42 10.40
CA GLY A 215 -20.95 -10.63 11.22
C GLY A 215 -20.01 -11.77 10.77
N LEU A 216 -19.01 -11.45 9.95
CA LEU A 216 -18.06 -12.43 9.38
C LEU A 216 -16.86 -12.68 10.31
N GLY A 217 -16.77 -12.00 11.45
CA GLY A 217 -15.72 -12.15 12.43
C GLY A 217 -14.96 -10.84 12.71
N SER A 218 -14.14 -10.85 13.75
CA SER A 218 -13.39 -9.68 14.23
C SER A 218 -11.88 -9.89 14.25
N SER A 219 -11.42 -11.04 13.80
CA SER A 219 -9.99 -11.40 13.75
C SER A 219 -9.61 -12.07 12.44
N TRP A 220 -8.33 -12.05 12.13
CA TRP A 220 -7.78 -12.74 10.95
C TRP A 220 -8.08 -14.25 10.98
N ASP A 221 -8.06 -14.87 12.16
CA ASP A 221 -8.36 -16.29 12.31
C ASP A 221 -9.85 -16.60 12.08
N ASP A 222 -10.76 -15.65 12.39
CA ASP A 222 -12.17 -15.78 12.04
C ASP A 222 -12.39 -15.80 10.53
N LEU A 223 -11.72 -14.90 9.81
CA LEU A 223 -11.81 -14.83 8.36
C LEU A 223 -11.31 -16.13 7.71
N ALA A 224 -10.23 -16.72 8.26
CA ALA A 224 -9.74 -18.03 7.80
C ALA A 224 -10.76 -19.14 8.05
N ARG A 225 -11.35 -19.21 9.24
CA ARG A 225 -12.37 -20.21 9.59
C ARG A 225 -13.63 -20.13 8.71
N LYS A 226 -13.98 -18.92 8.29
CA LYS A 226 -15.13 -18.69 7.38
C LYS A 226 -14.77 -18.80 5.89
N GLY A 227 -13.54 -19.19 5.56
CA GLY A 227 -13.10 -19.38 4.17
C GLY A 227 -12.91 -18.08 3.37
N LEU A 228 -12.94 -16.91 4.04
CA LEU A 228 -12.73 -15.60 3.40
C LEU A 228 -11.26 -15.35 3.08
N ALA A 229 -10.36 -15.97 3.82
CA ALA A 229 -8.92 -15.90 3.62
C ALA A 229 -8.27 -17.27 3.77
N THR A 230 -7.23 -17.53 2.99
CA THR A 230 -6.44 -18.76 3.13
C THR A 230 -5.44 -18.66 4.31
N PRO A 231 -4.98 -19.79 4.87
CA PRO A 231 -3.94 -19.77 5.90
C PRO A 231 -2.64 -19.07 5.46
N LEU A 232 -2.31 -19.12 4.17
CA LEU A 232 -1.15 -18.42 3.60
C LEU A 232 -1.36 -16.90 3.62
N GLU A 233 -2.53 -16.44 3.18
CA GLU A 233 -2.90 -15.03 3.20
C GLU A 233 -2.85 -14.48 4.62
N ILE A 234 -3.42 -15.18 5.60
CA ILE A 234 -3.40 -14.77 7.01
C ILE A 234 -1.98 -14.66 7.56
N ARG A 235 -1.10 -15.62 7.26
CA ARG A 235 0.31 -15.53 7.69
C ARG A 235 1.01 -14.31 7.10
N GLN A 236 0.74 -13.98 5.83
CA GLN A 236 1.31 -12.81 5.17
C GLN A 236 0.75 -11.51 5.74
N ILE A 237 -0.56 -11.45 6.00
CA ILE A 237 -1.20 -10.30 6.64
C ILE A 237 -0.56 -10.03 8.01
N LYS A 238 -0.57 -11.02 8.89
CA LYS A 238 0.00 -10.89 10.25
C LYS A 238 1.46 -10.45 10.23
N ARG A 239 2.24 -10.95 9.27
CA ARG A 239 3.66 -10.56 9.10
C ARG A 239 3.79 -9.09 8.68
N ASN A 240 3.02 -8.65 7.68
CA ASN A 240 3.11 -7.29 7.15
C ASN A 240 2.51 -6.26 8.13
N GLU A 241 1.37 -6.58 8.76
CA GLU A 241 0.77 -5.78 9.83
C GLU A 241 1.76 -5.51 10.97
N ALA A 242 2.45 -6.57 11.39
CA ALA A 242 3.42 -6.47 12.45
C ALA A 242 4.68 -5.68 12.04
N LEU A 243 5.15 -5.78 10.80
CA LEU A 243 6.25 -4.96 10.29
C LEU A 243 5.86 -3.49 10.23
N LEU A 244 4.72 -3.16 9.61
CA LEU A 244 4.23 -1.79 9.50
C LEU A 244 3.96 -1.17 10.89
N GLY A 245 3.36 -1.95 11.80
CA GLY A 245 3.14 -1.53 13.18
C GLY A 245 4.43 -1.26 13.93
N LEU A 246 5.46 -2.08 13.74
CA LEU A 246 6.77 -1.88 14.36
C LEU A 246 7.48 -0.65 13.80
N ILE A 247 7.41 -0.42 12.48
CA ILE A 247 7.93 0.81 11.86
C ILE A 247 7.25 2.03 12.49
N ARG A 248 5.92 2.01 12.59
CA ARG A 248 5.14 3.08 13.22
C ARG A 248 5.52 3.33 14.67
N ALA A 249 5.65 2.26 15.46
CA ALA A 249 6.00 2.38 16.87
C ALA A 249 7.40 2.96 17.07
N ARG A 250 8.39 2.56 16.26
CA ARG A 250 9.74 3.11 16.29
C ARG A 250 9.82 4.53 15.74
N LEU A 251 8.98 4.86 14.78
CA LEU A 251 8.84 6.23 14.28
C LEU A 251 8.34 7.17 15.40
N HIS A 252 7.33 6.75 16.20
CA HIS A 252 6.86 7.50 17.36
C HIS A 252 7.97 7.70 18.41
N LEU A 253 8.80 6.66 18.65
CA LEU A 253 9.93 6.77 19.58
C LEU A 253 10.99 7.75 19.07
N GLN A 254 11.33 7.69 17.81
CA GLN A 254 12.34 8.55 17.18
C GLN A 254 11.87 10.01 17.11
N ALA A 255 10.62 10.23 16.72
CA ALA A 255 10.02 11.56 16.64
C ALA A 255 9.67 12.16 18.02
N ARG A 256 9.55 11.33 19.08
CA ARG A 256 9.07 11.68 20.42
C ARG A 256 7.69 12.34 20.44
N ARG A 257 6.88 12.05 19.43
CA ARG A 257 5.52 12.56 19.24
C ARG A 257 4.75 11.62 18.33
N ARG A 258 3.46 11.88 18.17
CA ARG A 258 2.66 11.23 17.13
C ARG A 258 3.21 11.62 15.75
N GLU A 259 3.77 10.66 15.06
CA GLU A 259 4.26 10.80 13.70
C GLU A 259 4.02 9.49 12.96
N ASP A 260 3.19 9.55 11.92
CA ASP A 260 2.84 8.39 11.11
C ASP A 260 3.48 8.45 9.72
N ARG A 261 4.11 9.58 9.36
CA ARG A 261 4.80 9.80 8.08
C ARG A 261 6.29 9.53 8.22
N LEU A 262 6.82 8.63 7.40
CA LEU A 262 8.24 8.32 7.30
C LEU A 262 8.97 9.43 6.53
N VAL A 263 9.10 10.62 7.14
CA VAL A 263 9.84 11.75 6.56
C VAL A 263 11.33 11.42 6.45
N PHE A 264 12.02 11.99 5.45
CA PHE A 264 13.42 11.67 5.15
C PHE A 264 14.33 11.77 6.38
N ASP A 265 14.17 12.81 7.19
CA ASP A 265 14.99 13.05 8.38
C ASP A 265 14.89 11.93 9.43
N LEU A 266 13.78 11.21 9.47
CA LEU A 266 13.55 10.12 10.43
C LEU A 266 13.87 8.73 9.87
N GLN A 267 13.91 8.58 8.54
CA GLN A 267 14.10 7.27 7.91
C GLN A 267 15.40 6.57 8.33
N THR A 268 16.51 7.32 8.41
CA THR A 268 17.81 6.75 8.79
C THR A 268 17.80 6.27 10.25
N GLY A 269 17.34 7.11 11.19
CA GLY A 269 17.28 6.73 12.60
C GLY A 269 16.33 5.54 12.85
N VAL A 270 15.17 5.51 12.15
CA VAL A 270 14.28 4.34 12.22
C VAL A 270 14.98 3.10 11.65
N ALA A 271 15.68 3.20 10.51
CA ALA A 271 16.40 2.09 9.91
C ALA A 271 17.49 1.52 10.83
N GLU A 272 18.29 2.38 11.45
CA GLU A 272 19.31 2.00 12.41
C GLU A 272 18.71 1.30 13.62
N SER A 273 17.54 1.74 14.09
CA SER A 273 16.81 1.05 15.16
C SER A 273 16.40 -0.38 14.80
N PHE A 274 16.29 -0.72 13.52
CA PHE A 274 16.09 -2.09 13.02
C PHE A 274 17.40 -2.87 12.85
N GLY A 275 18.56 -2.24 13.12
CA GLY A 275 19.88 -2.83 12.94
C GLY A 275 20.40 -2.74 11.51
N TYR A 276 19.79 -1.91 10.65
CA TYR A 276 20.33 -1.66 9.32
C TYR A 276 21.51 -0.71 9.37
N SER A 277 22.55 -1.02 8.62
CA SER A 277 23.69 -0.16 8.36
C SER A 277 23.84 0.10 6.86
N ALA A 278 24.56 1.15 6.50
CA ALA A 278 24.92 1.41 5.13
C ALA A 278 25.89 0.35 4.59
N ASP A 279 25.74 -0.01 3.30
CA ASP A 279 26.75 -0.81 2.60
C ASP A 279 27.73 0.13 1.90
N VAL A 280 29.03 -0.09 2.15
CA VAL A 280 30.11 0.71 1.56
C VAL A 280 30.93 -0.20 0.63
N LEU A 281 31.21 0.28 -0.58
CA LEU A 281 32.07 -0.40 -1.54
C LEU A 281 33.54 -0.37 -1.09
N PRO A 282 34.41 -1.24 -1.61
CA PRO A 282 35.85 -1.27 -1.28
C PRO A 282 36.56 0.05 -1.56
N ASP A 283 36.05 0.88 -2.49
CA ASP A 283 36.56 2.20 -2.81
C ASP A 283 36.03 3.34 -1.91
N GLY A 284 35.29 3.02 -0.85
CA GLY A 284 34.71 3.95 0.11
C GLY A 284 33.41 4.62 -0.33
N ARG A 285 32.91 4.34 -1.56
CA ARG A 285 31.63 4.86 -2.01
C ARG A 285 30.46 4.13 -1.36
N LEU A 286 29.40 4.89 -1.08
CA LEU A 286 28.17 4.36 -0.51
C LEU A 286 27.43 3.52 -1.58
N ALA A 287 27.21 2.23 -1.30
CA ALA A 287 26.47 1.34 -2.20
C ALA A 287 24.97 1.36 -1.90
N LEU A 288 24.58 1.32 -0.62
CA LEU A 288 23.19 1.31 -0.19
C LEU A 288 23.07 1.92 1.22
N ARG A 289 22.14 2.83 1.41
CA ARG A 289 21.89 3.46 2.72
C ARG A 289 21.04 2.56 3.64
N ALA A 290 21.15 2.75 4.94
CA ALA A 290 20.29 2.07 5.91
C ALA A 290 18.81 2.36 5.65
N SER A 291 18.46 3.63 5.36
CA SER A 291 17.10 4.05 5.01
C SER A 291 16.55 3.33 3.78
N GLU A 292 17.35 3.13 2.74
CA GLU A 292 16.91 2.42 1.52
C GLU A 292 16.57 0.95 1.80
N LYS A 293 17.28 0.30 2.72
CA LYS A 293 16.97 -1.07 3.16
C LYS A 293 15.63 -1.14 3.88
N LEU A 294 15.38 -0.20 4.79
CA LEU A 294 14.11 -0.09 5.50
C LEU A 294 12.96 0.20 4.53
N MET A 295 13.12 1.22 3.68
CA MET A 295 12.07 1.64 2.74
C MET A 295 11.73 0.53 1.74
N ARG A 296 12.72 -0.23 1.28
CA ARG A 296 12.47 -1.39 0.45
C ARG A 296 11.58 -2.43 1.15
N GLN A 297 11.80 -2.70 2.43
CA GLN A 297 10.94 -3.61 3.19
C GLN A 297 9.54 -3.02 3.39
N TYR A 298 9.45 -1.73 3.69
CA TYR A 298 8.19 -1.02 3.76
C TYR A 298 7.38 -1.17 2.46
N TYR A 299 7.97 -0.88 1.32
CA TYR A 299 7.28 -0.95 0.02
C TYR A 299 6.83 -2.38 -0.32
N TRP A 300 7.62 -3.38 0.01
CA TRP A 300 7.22 -4.78 -0.18
C TRP A 300 6.04 -5.15 0.71
N ALA A 301 6.02 -4.67 1.95
CA ALA A 301 4.89 -4.87 2.86
C ALA A 301 3.65 -4.14 2.38
N ALA A 302 3.77 -2.86 2.01
CA ALA A 302 2.67 -2.05 1.52
C ALA A 302 2.05 -2.63 0.24
N LYS A 303 2.88 -3.07 -0.71
CA LYS A 303 2.42 -3.79 -1.91
C LYS A 303 1.65 -5.06 -1.58
N ALA A 304 2.16 -5.87 -0.65
CA ALA A 304 1.48 -7.10 -0.25
C ALA A 304 0.14 -6.79 0.45
N VAL A 305 0.09 -5.77 1.30
CA VAL A 305 -1.15 -5.31 1.95
C VAL A 305 -2.16 -4.82 0.93
N THR A 306 -1.75 -4.02 -0.07
CA THR A 306 -2.65 -3.55 -1.13
C THR A 306 -3.28 -4.73 -1.90
N GLN A 307 -2.47 -5.75 -2.25
CA GLN A 307 -2.99 -6.94 -2.95
C GLN A 307 -3.98 -7.73 -2.07
N LEU A 308 -3.63 -7.97 -0.81
CA LEU A 308 -4.47 -8.73 0.11
C LEU A 308 -5.76 -7.96 0.47
N ASN A 309 -5.67 -6.63 0.64
CA ASN A 309 -6.82 -5.77 0.85
C ASN A 309 -7.81 -5.90 -0.31
N GLN A 310 -7.34 -5.79 -1.55
CA GLN A 310 -8.19 -5.92 -2.73
C GLN A 310 -8.86 -7.30 -2.81
N ILE A 311 -8.11 -8.39 -2.60
CA ILE A 311 -8.65 -9.75 -2.61
C ILE A 311 -9.74 -9.93 -1.56
N LEU A 312 -9.48 -9.50 -0.32
CA LEU A 312 -10.39 -9.73 0.79
C LEU A 312 -11.63 -8.85 0.73
N LEU A 313 -11.49 -7.59 0.32
CA LEU A 313 -12.66 -6.71 0.15
C LEU A 313 -13.58 -7.20 -0.96
N LEU A 314 -13.04 -7.63 -2.10
CA LEU A 314 -13.85 -8.22 -3.16
C LEU A 314 -14.56 -9.51 -2.71
N ASN A 315 -13.89 -10.36 -1.92
CA ASN A 315 -14.54 -11.56 -1.36
C ASN A 315 -15.65 -11.23 -0.37
N ILE A 316 -15.46 -10.22 0.48
CA ILE A 316 -16.50 -9.77 1.41
C ILE A 316 -17.67 -9.17 0.63
N GLU A 317 -17.40 -8.38 -0.40
CA GLU A 317 -18.43 -7.81 -1.28
C GLU A 317 -19.27 -8.89 -1.97
N ASP A 318 -18.61 -9.89 -2.56
CA ASP A 318 -19.29 -11.03 -3.19
C ASP A 318 -20.16 -11.80 -2.17
N ARG A 319 -19.67 -11.95 -0.94
CA ARG A 319 -20.45 -12.59 0.13
C ARG A 319 -21.69 -11.78 0.51
N LEU A 320 -21.54 -10.47 0.68
CA LEU A 320 -22.65 -9.58 1.01
C LEU A 320 -23.74 -9.58 -0.07
N LYS A 321 -23.34 -9.59 -1.35
CA LYS A 321 -24.26 -9.71 -2.50
C LYS A 321 -24.98 -11.07 -2.50
N SER A 322 -24.24 -12.16 -2.27
CA SER A 322 -24.81 -13.52 -2.21
C SER A 322 -25.82 -13.66 -1.08
N ASP A 323 -25.56 -13.13 0.10
CA ASP A 323 -26.44 -13.19 1.26
C ASP A 323 -27.77 -12.43 1.04
N ARG A 324 -27.80 -11.50 0.07
CA ARG A 324 -29.00 -10.80 -0.40
C ARG A 324 -29.73 -11.49 -1.55
N GLY A 325 -29.20 -12.60 -2.04
CA GLY A 325 -29.76 -13.28 -3.22
C GLY A 325 -29.55 -12.51 -4.53
N GLU A 326 -28.63 -11.56 -4.57
CA GLU A 326 -28.27 -10.86 -5.80
C GLU A 326 -27.53 -11.82 -6.73
N THR A 327 -27.98 -11.93 -7.99
CA THR A 327 -27.28 -12.73 -8.99
C THR A 327 -25.93 -12.10 -9.30
N LEU A 328 -24.87 -12.88 -9.15
CA LEU A 328 -23.48 -12.46 -9.42
C LEU A 328 -23.20 -12.27 -10.92
N GLY A 329 -24.06 -11.60 -11.66
CA GLY A 329 -23.91 -11.29 -13.08
C GLY A 329 -23.90 -12.49 -14.04
N SER A 330 -23.98 -12.24 -15.33
CA SER A 330 -23.83 -13.28 -16.35
C SER A 330 -22.35 -13.62 -16.54
N PHE A 331 -22.04 -14.91 -16.66
CA PHE A 331 -20.72 -15.39 -17.03
C PHE A 331 -20.62 -15.48 -18.55
N ARG A 332 -19.68 -14.75 -19.13
CA ARG A 332 -19.35 -14.84 -20.56
C ARG A 332 -18.05 -15.63 -20.72
N PRO A 333 -18.04 -16.80 -21.35
CA PRO A 333 -16.79 -17.53 -21.58
C PRO A 333 -15.89 -16.72 -22.52
N LEU A 334 -14.62 -16.56 -22.15
CA LEU A 334 -13.58 -16.00 -23.00
C LEU A 334 -12.85 -17.12 -23.75
N ASN A 335 -12.58 -18.21 -23.05
CA ASN A 335 -12.07 -19.49 -23.57
C ASN A 335 -12.33 -20.60 -22.54
N GLU A 336 -11.70 -21.77 -22.70
CA GLU A 336 -11.87 -22.91 -21.79
C GLU A 336 -11.34 -22.65 -20.36
N ARG A 337 -10.49 -21.65 -20.18
CA ARG A 337 -9.79 -21.34 -18.92
C ARG A 337 -10.32 -20.12 -18.20
N PHE A 338 -10.99 -19.22 -18.91
CA PHE A 338 -11.37 -17.90 -18.38
C PHE A 338 -12.78 -17.51 -18.77
N PHE A 339 -13.42 -16.79 -17.85
CA PHE A 339 -14.71 -16.14 -18.03
C PHE A 339 -14.57 -14.61 -17.81
N GLU A 340 -15.48 -13.86 -18.41
CA GLU A 340 -15.74 -12.48 -18.00
C GLU A 340 -16.99 -12.48 -17.11
N LYS A 341 -16.87 -11.83 -15.95
CA LYS A 341 -17.91 -11.65 -14.95
C LYS A 341 -17.92 -10.19 -14.50
N ALA A 342 -18.99 -9.48 -14.82
CA ALA A 342 -19.15 -8.06 -14.44
C ALA A 342 -17.94 -7.16 -14.78
N GLY A 343 -17.34 -7.33 -15.96
CA GLY A 343 -16.16 -6.58 -16.39
C GLY A 343 -14.84 -7.07 -15.79
N LEU A 344 -14.82 -8.21 -15.12
CA LEU A 344 -13.63 -8.80 -14.52
C LEU A 344 -13.30 -10.15 -15.14
N ILE A 345 -12.01 -10.44 -15.32
CA ILE A 345 -11.56 -11.79 -15.73
C ILE A 345 -11.58 -12.71 -14.53
N GLU A 346 -12.25 -13.86 -14.68
CA GLU A 346 -12.33 -14.91 -13.69
C GLU A 346 -11.77 -16.23 -14.22
N VAL A 347 -10.95 -16.91 -13.39
CA VAL A 347 -10.43 -18.25 -13.68
C VAL A 347 -11.54 -19.30 -13.61
N ALA A 348 -11.49 -20.28 -14.50
CA ALA A 348 -12.47 -21.38 -14.54
C ALA A 348 -12.36 -22.32 -13.33
N SER A 349 -11.18 -22.45 -12.74
CA SER A 349 -10.95 -23.26 -11.53
C SER A 349 -9.89 -22.62 -10.64
N ASP A 350 -9.93 -22.92 -9.33
CA ASP A 350 -8.98 -22.35 -8.34
C ASP A 350 -7.55 -22.84 -8.56
N ASP A 351 -7.39 -24.01 -9.13
CA ASP A 351 -6.12 -24.68 -9.44
C ASP A 351 -5.64 -24.49 -10.89
N LEU A 352 -6.29 -23.58 -11.65
CA LEU A 352 -5.97 -23.34 -13.06
C LEU A 352 -4.48 -23.14 -13.31
N TYR A 353 -3.85 -22.25 -12.54
CA TYR A 353 -2.45 -21.90 -12.77
C TYR A 353 -1.46 -22.98 -12.33
N GLU A 354 -1.86 -23.84 -11.40
CA GLU A 354 -1.07 -25.01 -11.01
C GLU A 354 -1.03 -26.04 -12.14
N LYS A 355 -2.20 -26.28 -12.77
CA LYS A 355 -2.35 -27.22 -13.90
C LYS A 355 -1.82 -26.65 -15.21
N HIS A 356 -2.00 -25.36 -15.42
CA HIS A 356 -1.65 -24.64 -16.66
C HIS A 356 -0.84 -23.38 -16.36
N PRO A 357 0.46 -23.47 -16.01
CA PRO A 357 1.26 -22.32 -15.63
C PRO A 357 1.30 -21.18 -16.66
N HIS A 358 1.25 -21.51 -17.96
CA HIS A 358 1.23 -20.50 -19.04
C HIS A 358 -0.03 -19.62 -19.02
N ALA A 359 -1.13 -20.08 -18.40
CA ALA A 359 -2.34 -19.29 -18.21
C ALA A 359 -2.11 -18.04 -17.35
N ILE A 360 -1.01 -17.98 -16.56
CA ILE A 360 -0.64 -16.81 -15.77
C ILE A 360 -0.42 -15.58 -16.68
N LEU A 361 0.39 -15.71 -17.73
CA LEU A 361 0.61 -14.59 -18.67
C LEU A 361 -0.59 -14.39 -19.62
N GLU A 362 -1.28 -15.47 -19.99
CA GLU A 362 -2.50 -15.40 -20.77
C GLU A 362 -3.58 -14.51 -20.11
N THR A 363 -3.67 -14.52 -18.79
CA THR A 363 -4.58 -13.62 -18.03
C THR A 363 -4.41 -12.16 -18.44
N PHE A 364 -3.17 -11.69 -18.56
CA PHE A 364 -2.87 -10.30 -18.90
C PHE A 364 -3.06 -10.00 -20.38
N LEU A 365 -2.82 -10.97 -21.24
CA LEU A 365 -3.12 -10.86 -22.67
C LEU A 365 -4.64 -10.74 -22.89
N LEU A 366 -5.46 -11.56 -22.22
CA LEU A 366 -6.90 -11.44 -22.25
C LEU A 366 -7.39 -10.12 -21.65
N TYR A 367 -6.78 -9.67 -20.57
CA TYR A 367 -7.08 -8.37 -19.96
C TYR A 367 -6.89 -7.21 -20.95
N GLN A 368 -5.84 -7.26 -21.79
CA GLN A 368 -5.63 -6.27 -22.85
C GLN A 368 -6.60 -6.39 -24.02
N ALA A 369 -6.88 -7.64 -24.42
CA ALA A 369 -7.58 -7.93 -25.68
C ALA A 369 -9.11 -7.92 -25.55
N THR A 370 -9.67 -8.01 -24.33
CA THR A 370 -11.12 -8.15 -24.13
C THR A 370 -11.77 -6.79 -23.86
N PRO A 371 -12.61 -6.28 -24.78
CA PRO A 371 -13.33 -5.02 -24.57
C PRO A 371 -14.25 -5.08 -23.34
N GLY A 372 -14.29 -3.98 -22.57
CA GLY A 372 -15.14 -3.84 -21.39
C GLY A 372 -14.57 -4.49 -20.10
N VAL A 373 -13.44 -5.20 -20.19
CA VAL A 373 -12.74 -5.72 -19.01
C VAL A 373 -11.95 -4.60 -18.33
N THR A 374 -12.18 -4.44 -17.03
CA THR A 374 -11.56 -3.39 -16.20
C THR A 374 -10.61 -3.91 -15.13
N GLY A 375 -10.58 -5.24 -14.90
CA GLY A 375 -9.73 -5.84 -13.87
C GLY A 375 -9.82 -7.36 -13.78
N LEU A 376 -9.33 -7.88 -12.67
CA LEU A 376 -9.36 -9.30 -12.32
C LEU A 376 -10.29 -9.52 -11.12
N SER A 377 -11.03 -10.63 -11.12
CA SER A 377 -11.87 -11.02 -9.99
C SER A 377 -11.05 -11.37 -8.75
N ALA A 378 -11.68 -11.37 -7.58
CA ALA A 378 -11.05 -11.82 -6.34
C ALA A 378 -10.45 -13.22 -6.47
N ARG A 379 -11.17 -14.12 -7.14
CA ARG A 379 -10.74 -15.51 -7.38
C ARG A 379 -9.47 -15.57 -8.22
N THR A 380 -9.41 -14.79 -9.29
CA THR A 380 -8.22 -14.70 -10.17
C THR A 380 -7.03 -14.06 -9.45
N LEU A 381 -7.24 -12.95 -8.74
CA LEU A 381 -6.20 -12.31 -7.95
C LEU A 381 -5.63 -13.24 -6.87
N ARG A 382 -6.50 -13.98 -6.18
CA ARG A 382 -6.11 -14.98 -5.18
C ARG A 382 -5.31 -16.12 -5.81
N ALA A 383 -5.77 -16.65 -6.92
CA ALA A 383 -5.08 -17.72 -7.64
C ALA A 383 -3.67 -17.26 -8.06
N LEU A 384 -3.51 -16.05 -8.64
CA LEU A 384 -2.21 -15.47 -8.96
C LEU A 384 -1.33 -15.27 -7.72
N TYR A 385 -1.93 -14.80 -6.60
CA TYR A 385 -1.20 -14.61 -5.36
C TYR A 385 -0.63 -15.91 -4.80
N ASN A 386 -1.39 -16.98 -4.84
CA ASN A 386 -1.01 -18.27 -4.26
C ASN A 386 0.05 -19.02 -5.10
N VAL A 387 0.01 -18.88 -6.43
CA VAL A 387 0.93 -19.60 -7.34
C VAL A 387 2.25 -18.88 -7.62
N ARG A 388 2.58 -17.83 -6.88
CA ARG A 388 3.80 -17.04 -7.13
C ARG A 388 5.09 -17.86 -7.13
N ALA A 389 5.15 -18.97 -6.42
CA ALA A 389 6.32 -19.85 -6.38
C ALA A 389 6.53 -20.63 -7.72
N ILE A 390 5.48 -20.84 -8.50
CA ILE A 390 5.53 -21.54 -9.78
C ILE A 390 6.33 -20.74 -10.83
N MET A 391 6.30 -19.40 -10.74
CA MET A 391 7.05 -18.52 -11.65
C MET A 391 8.56 -18.54 -11.35
N ASN A 392 9.17 -19.68 -11.52
CA ASN A 392 10.58 -19.98 -11.33
C ASN A 392 11.39 -19.93 -12.66
N GLY A 393 12.61 -20.47 -12.67
CA GLY A 393 13.47 -20.51 -13.85
C GLY A 393 12.87 -21.28 -15.02
N ARG A 394 12.16 -22.39 -14.76
CA ARG A 394 11.48 -23.18 -15.81
C ARG A 394 10.35 -22.39 -16.46
N PHE A 395 9.53 -21.74 -15.64
CA PHE A 395 8.46 -20.86 -16.13
C PHE A 395 9.00 -19.76 -17.07
N ARG A 396 10.10 -19.11 -16.69
CA ARG A 396 10.73 -18.05 -17.50
C ARG A 396 11.40 -18.59 -18.78
N ALA A 397 11.81 -19.85 -18.76
CA ALA A 397 12.44 -20.49 -19.92
C ALA A 397 11.42 -21.06 -20.91
N ASP A 398 10.16 -21.20 -20.52
CA ASP A 398 9.12 -21.79 -21.35
C ASP A 398 8.85 -20.94 -22.61
N PRO A 399 8.94 -21.53 -23.82
CA PRO A 399 8.72 -20.82 -25.08
C PRO A 399 7.32 -20.20 -25.18
N VAL A 400 6.28 -20.85 -24.65
CA VAL A 400 4.91 -20.33 -24.66
C VAL A 400 4.82 -19.06 -23.83
N ASN A 401 5.43 -19.04 -22.65
CA ASN A 401 5.47 -17.85 -21.80
C ASN A 401 6.25 -16.70 -22.44
N ARG A 402 7.37 -17.00 -23.11
CA ARG A 402 8.15 -16.00 -23.84
C ARG A 402 7.36 -15.40 -25.00
N GLN A 403 6.68 -16.23 -25.76
CA GLN A 403 5.82 -15.79 -26.86
C GLN A 403 4.66 -14.94 -26.33
N THR A 404 3.97 -15.38 -25.28
CA THR A 404 2.86 -14.63 -24.68
C THR A 404 3.31 -13.27 -24.14
N PHE A 405 4.49 -13.19 -23.51
CA PHE A 405 5.02 -11.91 -23.05
C PHE A 405 5.33 -10.95 -24.21
N MET A 406 5.89 -11.46 -25.32
CA MET A 406 6.08 -10.65 -26.53
C MET A 406 4.74 -10.21 -27.13
N GLN A 407 3.72 -11.09 -27.14
CA GLN A 407 2.38 -10.70 -27.57
C GLN A 407 1.79 -9.57 -26.69
N ILE A 408 2.01 -9.61 -25.37
CA ILE A 408 1.59 -8.52 -24.45
C ILE A 408 2.28 -7.20 -24.83
N LEU A 409 3.59 -7.21 -25.10
CA LEU A 409 4.33 -6.02 -25.52
C LEU A 409 3.87 -5.46 -26.88
N GLN A 410 3.47 -6.35 -27.78
CA GLN A 410 3.12 -6.02 -29.17
C GLN A 410 1.64 -5.68 -29.37
N GLN A 411 0.79 -5.82 -28.32
CA GLN A 411 -0.61 -5.44 -28.43
C GLN A 411 -0.76 -3.96 -28.76
N PRO A 412 -1.69 -3.60 -29.66
CA PRO A 412 -1.92 -2.21 -30.06
C PRO A 412 -2.53 -1.37 -28.92
N PHE A 413 -3.14 -2.02 -27.92
CA PHE A 413 -3.82 -1.36 -26.80
C PHE A 413 -3.43 -1.98 -25.45
N GLY A 414 -3.68 -1.25 -24.36
CA GLY A 414 -3.67 -1.77 -22.99
C GLY A 414 -2.31 -2.08 -22.36
N ILE A 415 -1.17 -1.81 -23.02
CA ILE A 415 0.16 -2.15 -22.50
C ILE A 415 0.45 -1.54 -21.11
N THR A 416 0.08 -0.28 -20.91
CA THR A 416 0.29 0.40 -19.62
C THR A 416 -0.52 -0.25 -18.50
N HIS A 417 -1.79 -0.58 -18.78
CA HIS A 417 -2.66 -1.23 -17.81
C HIS A 417 -2.17 -2.64 -17.49
N ALA A 418 -1.79 -3.43 -18.51
CA ALA A 418 -1.27 -4.77 -18.32
C ALA A 418 0.03 -4.77 -17.49
N MET A 419 1.02 -3.93 -17.84
CA MET A 419 2.29 -3.87 -17.11
C MET A 419 2.12 -3.39 -15.68
N ARG A 420 1.24 -2.41 -15.45
CA ARG A 420 0.88 -1.96 -14.09
C ARG A 420 0.24 -3.09 -13.28
N LEU A 421 -0.74 -3.80 -13.84
CA LEU A 421 -1.42 -4.90 -13.17
C LEU A 421 -0.47 -6.08 -12.93
N MET A 422 0.41 -6.42 -13.90
CA MET A 422 1.48 -7.40 -13.73
C MET A 422 2.45 -7.01 -12.60
N ASN A 423 2.79 -5.71 -12.49
CA ASN A 423 3.62 -5.24 -11.37
C ASN A 423 2.85 -5.33 -10.05
N GLN A 424 1.60 -4.88 -9.99
CA GLN A 424 0.76 -4.96 -8.79
C GLN A 424 0.63 -6.40 -8.28
N THR A 425 0.36 -7.35 -9.18
CA THR A 425 0.23 -8.79 -8.86
C THR A 425 1.57 -9.50 -8.67
N SER A 426 2.69 -8.78 -8.78
CA SER A 426 4.06 -9.30 -8.72
C SER A 426 4.46 -10.24 -9.86
N VAL A 427 3.63 -10.40 -10.87
CA VAL A 427 3.92 -11.26 -12.03
C VAL A 427 5.06 -10.69 -12.86
N LEU A 428 5.09 -9.36 -13.10
CA LEU A 428 6.15 -8.71 -13.89
C LEU A 428 7.54 -9.01 -13.33
N GLY A 429 7.77 -8.76 -12.05
CA GLY A 429 9.08 -9.00 -11.42
C GLY A 429 9.43 -10.48 -11.23
N ARG A 430 8.45 -11.39 -11.34
CA ARG A 430 8.71 -12.83 -11.32
C ARG A 430 9.01 -13.39 -12.69
N TYR A 431 8.41 -12.83 -13.71
CA TYR A 431 8.73 -13.16 -15.10
C TYR A 431 10.04 -12.50 -15.54
N LEU A 432 10.14 -11.18 -15.46
CA LEU A 432 11.39 -10.44 -15.65
C LEU A 432 12.15 -10.38 -14.30
N TRP A 433 12.96 -11.39 -14.02
CA TRP A 433 13.67 -11.49 -12.74
C TRP A 433 14.58 -10.30 -12.46
N VAL A 434 15.12 -9.71 -13.49
CA VAL A 434 15.90 -8.47 -13.39
C VAL A 434 15.06 -7.30 -12.87
N PHE A 435 13.81 -7.16 -13.30
CA PHE A 435 12.88 -6.14 -12.84
C PHE A 435 12.57 -6.29 -11.33
N ARG A 436 12.53 -7.52 -10.80
CA ARG A 436 12.30 -7.75 -9.37
C ARG A 436 13.33 -7.05 -8.48
N ARG A 437 14.55 -6.85 -8.97
CA ARG A 437 15.64 -6.25 -8.19
C ARG A 437 15.40 -4.76 -7.92
N ILE A 438 14.68 -4.09 -8.82
CA ILE A 438 14.42 -2.65 -8.73
C ILE A 438 13.05 -2.32 -8.13
N VAL A 439 12.20 -3.33 -7.86
CA VAL A 439 10.90 -3.13 -7.22
C VAL A 439 11.08 -2.58 -5.81
N GLY A 440 10.48 -1.39 -5.57
CA GLY A 440 10.59 -0.70 -4.29
C GLY A 440 11.98 -0.12 -4.00
N GLN A 441 12.84 0.03 -5.00
CA GLN A 441 14.13 0.68 -4.84
C GLN A 441 13.96 2.19 -4.91
N MET A 442 14.36 2.87 -3.84
CA MET A 442 14.42 4.34 -3.79
C MET A 442 15.62 4.88 -4.57
N GLN A 443 15.48 6.09 -5.09
CA GLN A 443 16.57 6.94 -5.50
C GLN A 443 16.66 8.12 -4.55
N HIS A 444 17.84 8.31 -3.95
CA HIS A 444 18.12 9.46 -3.12
C HIS A 444 18.68 10.60 -3.99
N ASP A 445 17.86 11.12 -4.90
CA ASP A 445 18.17 12.39 -5.55
C ASP A 445 16.94 13.32 -5.48
N LEU A 446 17.19 14.60 -5.64
CA LEU A 446 16.17 15.66 -5.52
C LEU A 446 15.16 15.66 -6.68
N PHE A 447 15.34 14.82 -7.68
CA PHE A 447 14.59 14.87 -8.94
C PHE A 447 13.57 13.74 -9.10
N HIS A 448 13.71 12.62 -8.37
CA HIS A 448 12.83 11.46 -8.51
C HIS A 448 11.81 11.37 -7.36
N ALA A 449 10.55 11.56 -7.68
CA ALA A 449 9.44 11.41 -6.72
C ALA A 449 9.01 9.95 -6.53
N TYR A 450 9.54 9.01 -7.33
CA TYR A 450 9.08 7.62 -7.41
C TYR A 450 10.20 6.60 -7.17
N THR A 451 9.81 5.37 -6.79
CA THR A 451 10.71 4.21 -6.85
C THR A 451 11.06 3.87 -8.30
N VAL A 452 12.21 3.19 -8.51
CA VAL A 452 12.71 2.88 -9.87
C VAL A 452 11.68 2.11 -10.71
N ASP A 453 10.96 1.15 -10.12
CA ASP A 453 9.92 0.40 -10.83
C ASP A 453 8.71 1.27 -11.21
N GLN A 454 8.32 2.23 -10.36
CA GLN A 454 7.25 3.16 -10.69
C GLN A 454 7.68 4.16 -11.76
N HIS A 455 8.90 4.69 -11.67
CA HIS A 455 9.47 5.54 -12.71
C HIS A 455 9.46 4.82 -14.09
N ILE A 456 9.96 3.59 -14.16
CA ILE A 456 9.95 2.78 -15.39
C ILE A 456 8.52 2.65 -15.96
N LEU A 457 7.51 2.40 -15.12
CA LEU A 457 6.12 2.30 -15.56
C LEU A 457 5.53 3.65 -16.00
N MET A 458 5.99 4.76 -15.40
CA MET A 458 5.62 6.11 -15.84
C MET A 458 6.25 6.45 -17.20
N VAL A 459 7.51 6.12 -17.41
CA VAL A 459 8.18 6.28 -18.71
C VAL A 459 7.46 5.47 -19.78
N LEU A 460 7.12 4.21 -19.50
CA LEU A 460 6.32 3.37 -20.41
C LEU A 460 4.96 4.02 -20.74
N ARG A 461 4.27 4.59 -19.75
CA ARG A 461 3.01 5.32 -19.97
C ARG A 461 3.21 6.51 -20.87
N ASN A 462 4.26 7.30 -20.65
CA ASN A 462 4.53 8.50 -21.44
C ASN A 462 4.87 8.12 -22.90
N VAL A 463 5.71 7.10 -23.10
CA VAL A 463 5.98 6.55 -24.45
C VAL A 463 4.66 6.12 -25.11
N ARG A 464 3.80 5.38 -24.40
CA ARG A 464 2.52 4.92 -24.97
C ARG A 464 1.62 6.09 -25.39
N ARG A 465 1.57 7.17 -24.61
CA ARG A 465 0.76 8.36 -24.90
C ARG A 465 1.15 9.03 -26.21
N PHE A 466 2.42 8.98 -26.61
CA PHE A 466 2.85 9.52 -27.90
C PHE A 466 2.19 8.83 -29.10
N PHE A 467 1.77 7.58 -28.94
CA PHE A 467 1.06 6.79 -29.95
C PHE A 467 -0.46 6.87 -29.86
N MET A 468 -1.01 7.74 -29.00
CA MET A 468 -2.43 7.86 -28.74
C MET A 468 -2.93 9.22 -29.24
N ALA A 469 -3.88 9.23 -30.20
CA ALA A 469 -4.36 10.45 -30.81
C ALA A 469 -4.99 11.42 -29.80
N GLU A 470 -5.71 10.88 -28.80
CA GLU A 470 -6.33 11.68 -27.74
C GLU A 470 -5.32 12.43 -26.85
N HIS A 471 -4.06 12.00 -26.83
CA HIS A 471 -2.96 12.63 -26.07
C HIS A 471 -2.00 13.45 -26.94
N ALA A 472 -2.26 13.58 -28.25
CA ALA A 472 -1.36 14.29 -29.16
C ALA A 472 -1.14 15.75 -28.79
N HIS A 473 -2.10 16.38 -28.10
CA HIS A 473 -2.00 17.76 -27.61
C HIS A 473 -0.98 17.94 -26.48
N GLU A 474 -0.66 16.90 -25.73
CA GLU A 474 0.29 16.97 -24.60
C GLU A 474 1.74 17.18 -25.09
N TYR A 475 2.12 16.46 -26.15
CA TYR A 475 3.46 16.49 -26.78
C TYR A 475 3.33 16.38 -28.30
N PRO A 476 2.90 17.45 -29.01
CA PRO A 476 2.58 17.37 -30.45
C PRO A 476 3.73 16.85 -31.30
N PHE A 477 4.97 17.29 -31.03
CA PHE A 477 6.13 16.85 -31.80
C PHE A 477 6.47 15.37 -31.57
N CYS A 478 6.40 14.90 -30.32
CA CYS A 478 6.57 13.47 -30.03
C CYS A 478 5.51 12.62 -30.72
N SER A 479 4.24 13.08 -30.72
CA SER A 479 3.14 12.37 -31.39
C SER A 479 3.30 12.36 -32.90
N GLN A 480 3.80 13.44 -33.49
CA GLN A 480 4.13 13.48 -34.91
C GLN A 480 5.24 12.47 -35.28
N LEU A 481 6.31 12.40 -34.50
CA LEU A 481 7.38 11.42 -34.70
C LEU A 481 6.89 9.98 -34.49
N ALA A 482 6.07 9.76 -33.48
CA ALA A 482 5.50 8.45 -33.15
C ALA A 482 4.53 7.95 -34.24
N ALA A 483 3.81 8.84 -34.92
CA ALA A 483 2.90 8.47 -36.01
C ALA A 483 3.60 7.78 -37.19
N GLY A 484 4.90 8.09 -37.42
CA GLY A 484 5.72 7.44 -38.43
C GLY A 484 6.47 6.18 -37.94
N TRP A 485 6.26 5.75 -36.70
CA TRP A 485 7.01 4.66 -36.09
C TRP A 485 6.29 3.32 -36.25
N ASP A 486 6.97 2.34 -36.85
CA ASP A 486 6.39 1.05 -37.25
C ASP A 486 6.28 0.01 -36.13
N LYS A 487 7.18 0.05 -35.12
CA LYS A 487 7.28 -0.95 -34.04
C LYS A 487 7.27 -0.31 -32.65
N PRO A 488 6.11 0.18 -32.14
CA PRO A 488 6.03 0.84 -30.84
C PRO A 488 6.59 0.00 -29.68
N TRP A 489 6.47 -1.33 -29.74
CA TRP A 489 6.94 -2.26 -28.73
C TRP A 489 8.46 -2.16 -28.46
N ILE A 490 9.27 -1.72 -29.44
CA ILE A 490 10.71 -1.49 -29.24
C ILE A 490 10.91 -0.39 -28.19
N LEU A 491 10.15 0.70 -28.29
CA LEU A 491 10.22 1.79 -27.32
C LEU A 491 9.64 1.38 -25.96
N TYR A 492 8.62 0.50 -25.94
CA TYR A 492 8.10 -0.06 -24.68
C TYR A 492 9.15 -0.95 -23.99
N ALA A 493 9.84 -1.78 -24.75
CA ALA A 493 10.95 -2.58 -24.23
C ALA A 493 12.10 -1.70 -23.72
N ALA A 494 12.49 -0.67 -24.50
CA ALA A 494 13.51 0.29 -24.07
C ALA A 494 13.09 1.00 -22.76
N ALA A 495 11.85 1.44 -22.66
CA ALA A 495 11.31 2.04 -21.42
C ALA A 495 11.35 1.07 -20.23
N LEU A 496 11.07 -0.23 -20.42
CA LEU A 496 11.15 -1.22 -19.35
C LEU A 496 12.59 -1.51 -18.90
N PHE A 497 13.58 -1.30 -19.75
CA PHE A 497 14.96 -1.69 -19.48
C PHE A 497 15.92 -0.53 -19.26
N HIS A 498 15.57 0.75 -19.51
CA HIS A 498 16.51 1.87 -19.45
C HIS A 498 17.20 2.00 -18.08
N ASP A 499 16.45 1.81 -17.00
CA ASP A 499 16.90 1.90 -15.62
C ASP A 499 16.98 0.54 -14.88
N ILE A 500 16.89 -0.57 -15.62
CA ILE A 500 16.76 -1.92 -15.05
C ILE A 500 17.93 -2.36 -14.19
N ALA A 501 19.10 -1.77 -14.40
CA ALA A 501 20.34 -2.09 -13.67
C ALA A 501 20.71 -1.07 -12.60
N LYS A 502 19.83 -0.13 -12.30
CA LYS A 502 20.06 0.91 -11.29
C LYS A 502 20.31 0.31 -9.91
N GLY A 503 21.24 0.90 -9.13
CA GLY A 503 21.58 0.45 -7.78
C GLY A 503 22.48 -0.80 -7.70
N ARG A 504 23.08 -1.24 -8.82
CA ARG A 504 24.02 -2.39 -8.83
C ARG A 504 25.48 -2.02 -8.63
N GLY A 505 25.78 -0.72 -8.49
CA GLY A 505 27.14 -0.21 -8.57
C GLY A 505 27.66 -0.15 -10.02
N GLY A 506 28.43 0.88 -10.36
CA GLY A 506 28.91 1.13 -11.71
C GLY A 506 27.88 1.81 -12.63
N ASP A 507 28.18 1.82 -13.92
CA ASP A 507 27.34 2.44 -14.95
C ASP A 507 26.13 1.53 -15.26
N HIS A 508 24.94 1.97 -14.80
CA HIS A 508 23.70 1.23 -14.99
C HIS A 508 23.27 1.12 -16.44
N SER A 509 23.67 2.08 -17.31
CA SER A 509 23.37 2.05 -18.74
C SER A 509 24.13 0.90 -19.42
N GLN A 510 25.42 0.73 -19.10
CA GLN A 510 26.21 -0.39 -19.64
C GLN A 510 25.76 -1.75 -19.08
N LEU A 511 25.43 -1.81 -17.79
CA LEU A 511 24.87 -3.01 -17.19
C LEU A 511 23.49 -3.34 -17.80
N GLY A 512 22.67 -2.33 -18.07
CA GLY A 512 21.37 -2.45 -18.74
C GLY A 512 21.48 -3.07 -20.14
N LYS A 513 22.50 -2.71 -20.91
CA LYS A 513 22.78 -3.33 -22.24
C LYS A 513 22.95 -4.84 -22.15
N ALA A 514 23.67 -5.32 -21.14
CA ALA A 514 23.85 -6.76 -20.93
C ALA A 514 22.52 -7.49 -20.63
N GLU A 515 21.64 -6.85 -19.89
CA GLU A 515 20.30 -7.39 -19.63
C GLU A 515 19.43 -7.41 -20.90
N VAL A 516 19.51 -6.37 -21.73
CA VAL A 516 18.82 -6.32 -23.03
C VAL A 516 19.30 -7.44 -23.95
N ARG A 517 20.62 -7.66 -24.06
CA ARG A 517 21.16 -8.77 -24.85
C ARG A 517 20.64 -10.12 -24.40
N THR A 518 20.55 -10.31 -23.08
CA THR A 518 20.02 -11.54 -22.50
C THR A 518 18.53 -11.70 -22.82
N PHE A 519 17.74 -10.65 -22.66
CA PHE A 519 16.32 -10.62 -23.00
C PHE A 519 16.10 -10.90 -24.50
N ALA A 520 16.82 -10.20 -25.38
CA ALA A 520 16.72 -10.35 -26.82
C ALA A 520 17.00 -11.79 -27.27
N ARG A 521 18.07 -12.40 -26.77
CA ARG A 521 18.41 -13.80 -27.04
C ARG A 521 17.32 -14.77 -26.55
N GLN A 522 16.83 -14.56 -25.33
CA GLN A 522 15.80 -15.42 -24.73
C GLN A 522 14.47 -15.36 -25.46
N HIS A 523 14.12 -14.18 -25.98
CA HIS A 523 12.85 -13.94 -26.70
C HIS A 523 13.03 -13.96 -28.23
N GLN A 524 14.21 -14.34 -28.72
CA GLN A 524 14.52 -14.52 -30.16
C GLN A 524 14.21 -13.27 -31.00
N LEU A 525 14.58 -12.09 -30.46
CA LEU A 525 14.37 -10.83 -31.18
C LEU A 525 15.26 -10.76 -32.43
N GLY A 526 14.73 -10.12 -33.47
CA GLY A 526 15.53 -9.81 -34.67
C GLY A 526 16.74 -8.94 -34.33
N LYS A 527 17.87 -9.15 -35.02
CA LYS A 527 19.13 -8.47 -34.73
C LYS A 527 19.01 -6.94 -34.71
N ALA A 528 18.33 -6.36 -35.71
CA ALA A 528 18.15 -4.91 -35.81
C ALA A 528 17.32 -4.35 -34.63
N ASP A 529 16.23 -5.03 -34.22
CA ASP A 529 15.38 -4.63 -33.11
C ASP A 529 16.13 -4.72 -31.76
N ALA A 530 16.89 -5.82 -31.57
CA ALA A 530 17.73 -6.01 -30.39
C ALA A 530 18.80 -4.93 -30.25
N GLN A 531 19.50 -4.59 -31.37
CA GLN A 531 20.51 -3.54 -31.39
C GLN A 531 19.94 -2.16 -31.09
N LEU A 532 18.73 -1.85 -31.57
CA LEU A 532 18.08 -0.58 -31.28
C LEU A 532 17.68 -0.47 -29.80
N ILE A 533 17.11 -1.52 -29.21
CA ILE A 533 16.79 -1.52 -27.76
C ILE A 533 18.07 -1.38 -26.93
N GLU A 534 19.13 -2.11 -27.29
CA GLU A 534 20.42 -2.02 -26.62
C GLU A 534 21.02 -0.62 -26.70
N PHE A 535 20.98 0.02 -27.89
CA PHE A 535 21.40 1.40 -28.10
C PHE A 535 20.60 2.35 -27.18
N LEU A 536 19.28 2.26 -27.19
CA LEU A 536 18.40 3.12 -26.40
C LEU A 536 18.70 3.02 -24.91
N VAL A 537 18.87 1.81 -24.39
CA VAL A 537 19.19 1.60 -22.96
C VAL A 537 20.59 2.10 -22.62
N GLY A 538 21.57 1.92 -23.53
CA GLY A 538 22.92 2.40 -23.34
C GLY A 538 23.05 3.93 -23.39
N GLU A 539 22.22 4.58 -24.20
CA GLU A 539 22.35 6.00 -24.54
C GLU A 539 21.22 6.87 -23.94
N HIS A 540 20.31 6.33 -23.10
CA HIS A 540 19.12 7.06 -22.64
C HIS A 540 19.45 8.38 -21.92
N LEU A 541 20.60 8.49 -21.26
CA LEU A 541 21.05 9.73 -20.61
C LEU A 541 21.81 10.68 -21.54
N THR A 542 22.27 10.22 -22.71
CA THR A 542 23.20 10.97 -23.58
C THR A 542 22.57 12.26 -24.09
N MET A 543 21.36 12.21 -24.64
CA MET A 543 20.69 13.39 -25.18
C MET A 543 20.41 14.42 -24.09
N SER A 544 19.90 13.99 -22.93
CA SER A 544 19.65 14.88 -21.78
C SER A 544 20.94 15.51 -21.27
N HIS A 545 22.04 14.74 -21.21
CA HIS A 545 23.36 15.25 -20.80
C HIS A 545 23.86 16.33 -21.76
N VAL A 546 23.87 16.05 -23.05
CA VAL A 546 24.33 17.01 -24.08
C VAL A 546 23.50 18.29 -24.02
N ALA A 547 22.15 18.15 -23.98
CA ALA A 547 21.26 19.31 -23.96
C ALA A 547 21.39 20.21 -22.71
N GLN A 548 21.80 19.64 -21.58
CA GLN A 548 21.86 20.37 -20.31
C GLN A 548 23.28 20.80 -19.89
N LYS A 549 24.31 20.12 -20.39
CA LYS A 549 25.67 20.27 -19.86
C LYS A 549 26.72 20.69 -20.90
N GLU A 550 26.36 20.62 -22.20
CA GLU A 550 27.31 20.96 -23.27
C GLU A 550 26.82 22.18 -24.06
N ASP A 551 27.74 22.87 -24.74
CA ASP A 551 27.42 24.03 -25.58
C ASP A 551 26.89 23.54 -26.94
N LEU A 552 25.59 23.70 -27.16
CA LEU A 552 24.93 23.35 -28.42
C LEU A 552 25.33 24.26 -29.61
N GLY A 553 25.97 25.39 -29.37
CA GLY A 553 26.53 26.26 -30.38
C GLY A 553 27.88 25.76 -30.95
N ASP A 554 28.52 24.79 -30.27
CA ASP A 554 29.77 24.20 -30.71
C ASP A 554 29.52 23.08 -31.73
N PRO A 555 29.98 23.24 -33.01
CA PRO A 555 29.82 22.20 -34.06
C PRO A 555 30.45 20.85 -33.67
N ASP A 556 31.53 20.84 -32.87
CA ASP A 556 32.20 19.61 -32.48
C ASP A 556 31.33 18.80 -31.48
N VAL A 557 30.57 19.48 -30.63
CA VAL A 557 29.58 18.83 -29.72
C VAL A 557 28.52 18.14 -30.54
N ILE A 558 27.95 18.85 -31.51
CA ILE A 558 26.90 18.30 -32.39
C ILE A 558 27.47 17.17 -33.25
N GLY A 559 28.68 17.31 -33.78
CA GLY A 559 29.36 16.28 -34.58
C GLY A 559 29.56 14.98 -33.77
N ARG A 560 30.07 15.07 -32.56
CA ARG A 560 30.24 13.92 -31.64
C ARG A 560 28.91 13.25 -31.31
N PHE A 561 27.88 14.06 -31.02
CA PHE A 561 26.56 13.53 -30.76
C PHE A 561 25.96 12.79 -31.95
N ALA A 562 26.02 13.39 -33.15
CA ALA A 562 25.53 12.78 -34.37
C ALA A 562 26.26 11.46 -34.71
N GLN A 563 27.58 11.43 -34.52
CA GLN A 563 28.37 10.21 -34.71
C GLN A 563 27.97 9.10 -33.74
N ARG A 564 27.70 9.47 -32.46
CA ARG A 564 27.28 8.53 -31.41
C ARG A 564 25.89 7.95 -31.66
N VAL A 565 24.97 8.76 -32.17
CA VAL A 565 23.59 8.36 -32.49
C VAL A 565 23.53 7.53 -33.80
N GLY A 566 24.31 7.91 -34.80
CA GLY A 566 24.57 7.16 -36.01
C GLY A 566 23.54 7.32 -37.12
N ASN A 567 22.25 7.35 -36.85
CA ASN A 567 21.21 7.48 -37.88
C ASN A 567 19.91 8.12 -37.33
N GLU A 568 19.03 8.52 -38.26
CA GLU A 568 17.77 9.21 -37.95
C GLU A 568 16.82 8.33 -37.13
N ARG A 569 16.73 7.03 -37.39
CA ARG A 569 15.88 6.11 -36.63
C ARG A 569 16.30 6.04 -35.15
N ASN A 570 17.60 5.94 -34.91
CA ASN A 570 18.14 5.98 -33.53
C ASN A 570 17.88 7.33 -32.88
N LEU A 571 18.04 8.44 -33.61
CA LEU A 571 17.79 9.79 -33.10
C LEU A 571 16.32 9.97 -32.67
N THR A 572 15.41 9.58 -33.55
CA THR A 572 13.96 9.66 -33.27
C THR A 572 13.57 8.83 -32.04
N ALA A 573 14.05 7.58 -31.98
CA ALA A 573 13.77 6.71 -30.84
C ALA A 573 14.37 7.23 -29.52
N LEU A 574 15.61 7.73 -29.57
CA LEU A 574 16.28 8.31 -28.42
C LEU A 574 15.59 9.57 -27.94
N TYR A 575 15.14 10.43 -28.85
CA TYR A 575 14.38 11.63 -28.51
C TYR A 575 13.07 11.28 -27.78
N LEU A 576 12.28 10.35 -28.34
CA LEU A 576 11.02 9.90 -27.72
C LEU A 576 11.26 9.30 -26.33
N LEU A 577 12.28 8.47 -26.18
CA LEU A 577 12.61 7.87 -24.88
C LEU A 577 13.08 8.95 -23.87
N THR A 578 13.93 9.89 -24.31
CA THR A 578 14.45 10.96 -23.44
C THR A 578 13.34 11.88 -22.94
N VAL A 579 12.41 12.30 -23.81
CA VAL A 579 11.27 13.11 -23.39
C VAL A 579 10.38 12.35 -22.41
N ALA A 580 10.11 11.06 -22.69
CA ALA A 580 9.31 10.22 -21.81
C ALA A 580 9.95 10.03 -20.45
N ASP A 581 11.27 9.86 -20.39
CA ASP A 581 12.07 9.69 -19.18
C ASP A 581 12.05 10.95 -18.30
N ILE A 582 12.41 12.10 -18.87
CA ILE A 582 12.39 13.39 -18.17
C ILE A 582 11.00 13.66 -17.56
N ARG A 583 9.93 13.36 -18.30
CA ARG A 583 8.53 13.54 -17.83
C ARG A 583 8.06 12.43 -16.88
N GLY A 584 8.84 11.39 -16.71
CA GLY A 584 8.60 10.31 -15.75
C GLY A 584 9.26 10.53 -14.39
N THR A 585 10.06 11.58 -14.20
CA THR A 585 10.82 11.83 -12.97
C THR A 585 9.99 12.51 -11.88
N SER A 586 9.04 13.36 -12.27
CA SER A 586 8.11 14.02 -11.35
C SER A 586 6.70 14.09 -11.93
N PRO A 587 5.65 14.29 -11.08
CA PRO A 587 4.26 14.47 -11.53
C PRO A 587 4.09 15.62 -12.51
#